data_29ae83a4734184aae5b96fc220670634
#
_entry.id   29ae83a4734184aae5b96fc220670634
#
_cell.length_a   1.000
_cell.length_b   1.000
_cell.length_c   1.000
_cell.angle_alpha   90.00
_cell.angle_beta   90.00
_cell.angle_gamma   90.00
#
_symmetry.space_group_name_H-M   'P 1'
#
loop_
_entity.id
_entity.type
_entity.pdbx_description
1 polymer ?
#
loop_
_entity_poly.entity_id
_entity_poly.type
_entity_poly.pdbx_seq_one_letter_code
_entity_poly.pdbx_strand_id
1 'polypeptide(L)'
;LEAVLTPSDTKEWMDDMLLNQGFFVISIDFELYWGLRDIMPPDRYKRELLREREIIPRVLRLFREQGIHATWATVGLLFLRHREEMNVYLPSRLPAYADRALSPYPALFSQMIGENETQDPSHYGSSLIRMIAETPYQRIGTHTFSHYYCKEAGQDAADFTADLQAAVRVAERDEFALESIVFPRNQLREDYLQELGKAGIRSYRGNPDHPLYRDGYSRHDPLPKRLLRLLDTYLNLSGYHTYVPGTELLNPKDYGREGDIPPLNLPASQFFRSYARSLRLLEALRFRRIRNAMTYAAKHRRIYHLWWHPYNLADPEGRNFKLLERIVSHYKHLEITYGMRSAGMEELCDWIMGQEEEGN
;
A
#
# COMPACT_ATOMS: atom_id res chain seq x y z
N LEU A 1 -35.37 -15.30 -14.91
CA LEU A 1 -35.60 -15.39 -13.45
C LEU A 1 -34.23 -15.59 -12.81
N GLU A 2 -33.57 -14.50 -12.52
CA GLU A 2 -32.34 -14.48 -11.74
C GLU A 2 -32.69 -14.78 -10.30
N ALA A 3 -32.12 -15.84 -9.75
CA ALA A 3 -32.28 -16.19 -8.34
C ALA A 3 -31.52 -15.16 -7.50
N VAL A 4 -32.23 -14.32 -6.78
CA VAL A 4 -31.66 -13.44 -5.78
C VAL A 4 -31.16 -14.33 -4.65
N LEU A 5 -29.82 -14.46 -4.51
CA LEU A 5 -29.19 -15.21 -3.45
C LEU A 5 -29.65 -14.68 -2.08
N THR A 6 -30.04 -15.57 -1.19
CA THR A 6 -30.40 -15.21 0.17
C THR A 6 -29.14 -14.96 1.01
N PRO A 7 -29.21 -14.22 2.15
CA PRO A 7 -28.06 -14.04 3.04
C PRO A 7 -27.48 -15.35 3.61
N SER A 8 -28.26 -16.45 3.63
CA SER A 8 -27.79 -17.79 4.00
C SER A 8 -27.00 -18.44 2.87
N ASP A 9 -27.44 -18.27 1.62
CA ASP A 9 -26.78 -18.83 0.44
C ASP A 9 -25.43 -18.15 0.21
N THR A 10 -25.37 -16.83 0.40
CA THR A 10 -24.12 -16.07 0.35
C THR A 10 -23.12 -16.52 1.43
N LYS A 11 -23.58 -16.87 2.62
CA LYS A 11 -22.70 -17.31 3.71
C LYS A 11 -22.19 -18.73 3.50
N GLU A 12 -23.03 -19.65 3.04
CA GLU A 12 -22.67 -21.04 2.77
C GLU A 12 -21.72 -21.12 1.57
N TRP A 13 -21.98 -20.33 0.53
CA TRP A 13 -21.12 -20.15 -0.65
C TRP A 13 -19.77 -19.50 -0.28
N MET A 14 -19.76 -18.48 0.62
CA MET A 14 -18.54 -17.87 1.15
C MET A 14 -17.72 -18.83 2.02
N ASP A 15 -18.37 -19.70 2.79
CA ASP A 15 -17.68 -20.71 3.60
C ASP A 15 -17.03 -21.82 2.73
N ASP A 16 -17.61 -22.16 1.58
CA ASP A 16 -17.02 -23.11 0.61
C ASP A 16 -15.91 -22.47 -0.24
N MET A 17 -16.01 -21.18 -0.59
CA MET A 17 -14.95 -20.41 -1.26
C MET A 17 -13.74 -20.14 -0.37
N LEU A 18 -13.91 -20.22 0.93
CA LEU A 18 -12.92 -19.82 1.91
C LEU A 18 -11.72 -20.73 1.95
N LEU A 19 -10.80 -20.41 1.05
CA LEU A 19 -9.38 -20.63 1.20
C LEU A 19 -8.98 -22.06 1.58
N ASN A 20 -8.62 -22.82 0.60
CA ASN A 20 -7.80 -24.01 0.86
C ASN A 20 -6.42 -23.64 1.44
N GLN A 21 -6.05 -22.36 1.52
CA GLN A 21 -4.73 -21.87 1.92
C GLN A 21 -4.76 -20.44 2.51
N GLY A 22 -3.73 -20.07 3.27
CA GLY A 22 -3.51 -18.68 3.71
C GLY A 22 -2.74 -17.87 2.68
N PHE A 23 -2.80 -16.54 2.79
CA PHE A 23 -2.04 -15.64 1.93
C PHE A 23 -1.13 -14.70 2.72
N PHE A 24 0.07 -14.51 2.20
CA PHE A 24 1.01 -13.46 2.61
C PHE A 24 1.02 -12.38 1.54
N VAL A 25 0.45 -11.23 1.86
CA VAL A 25 0.35 -10.07 0.97
C VAL A 25 1.35 -9.01 1.41
N ILE A 26 2.02 -8.42 0.44
CA ILE A 26 2.93 -7.30 0.66
C ILE A 26 2.49 -6.12 -0.19
N SER A 27 2.35 -4.94 0.42
CA SER A 27 2.26 -3.67 -0.28
C SER A 27 3.33 -2.70 0.21
N ILE A 28 3.94 -1.98 -0.71
CA ILE A 28 5.08 -1.09 -0.45
C ILE A 28 4.71 0.30 -0.95
N ASP A 29 4.73 1.29 -0.05
CA ASP A 29 4.42 2.67 -0.38
C ASP A 29 5.67 3.31 -0.98
N PHE A 30 5.71 3.40 -2.32
CA PHE A 30 6.86 3.94 -3.05
C PHE A 30 6.60 5.42 -3.36
N GLU A 31 7.17 6.28 -2.54
CA GLU A 31 6.86 7.70 -2.53
C GLU A 31 8.08 8.63 -2.56
N LEU A 32 9.29 8.12 -2.26
CA LEU A 32 10.50 8.94 -2.11
C LEU A 32 10.22 10.18 -1.24
N TYR A 33 10.67 11.39 -1.70
CA TYR A 33 10.44 12.61 -0.92
C TYR A 33 8.99 13.10 -0.95
N TRP A 34 8.17 12.67 -1.92
CA TRP A 34 6.79 13.13 -2.04
C TRP A 34 5.92 12.86 -0.82
N GLY A 35 6.13 11.74 -0.13
CA GLY A 35 5.44 11.38 1.10
C GLY A 35 5.97 12.05 2.36
N LEU A 36 7.14 12.70 2.29
CA LEU A 36 7.84 13.26 3.44
C LEU A 36 7.92 14.78 3.42
N ARG A 37 7.53 15.42 2.31
CA ARG A 37 7.69 16.85 2.05
C ARG A 37 7.13 17.78 3.15
N ASP A 38 6.06 17.37 3.80
CA ASP A 38 5.37 18.14 4.84
C ASP A 38 5.80 17.76 6.27
N ILE A 39 6.65 16.75 6.40
CA ILE A 39 7.13 16.25 7.69
C ILE A 39 8.59 16.66 7.93
N MET A 40 9.37 16.72 6.87
CA MET A 40 10.81 16.83 6.97
C MET A 40 11.43 17.67 5.84
N PRO A 41 12.33 18.62 6.12
CA PRO A 41 13.02 19.39 5.09
C PRO A 41 13.96 18.48 4.28
N PRO A 42 14.16 18.76 2.96
CA PRO A 42 14.93 17.91 2.04
C PRO A 42 16.34 17.57 2.53
N ASP A 43 17.06 18.56 3.05
CA ASP A 43 18.46 18.39 3.48
C ASP A 43 18.64 17.40 4.63
N ARG A 44 17.62 17.29 5.47
CA ARG A 44 17.66 16.36 6.61
C ARG A 44 17.48 14.92 6.18
N TYR A 45 16.73 14.69 5.08
CA TYR A 45 16.36 13.35 4.64
C TYR A 45 17.16 12.83 3.43
N LYS A 46 18.02 13.68 2.87
CA LYS A 46 18.76 13.37 1.65
C LYS A 46 19.55 12.05 1.71
N ARG A 47 20.16 11.74 2.85
CA ARG A 47 20.93 10.49 3.03
C ARG A 47 20.04 9.25 3.08
N GLU A 48 18.91 9.36 3.73
CA GLU A 48 17.92 8.27 3.83
C GLU A 48 17.33 7.97 2.45
N LEU A 49 16.99 8.98 1.68
CA LEU A 49 16.48 8.83 0.31
C LEU A 49 17.49 8.15 -0.62
N LEU A 50 18.77 8.51 -0.54
CA LEU A 50 19.79 7.82 -1.32
C LEU A 50 19.90 6.35 -0.95
N ARG A 51 19.83 6.01 0.34
CA ARG A 51 19.80 4.62 0.80
C ARG A 51 18.53 3.90 0.38
N GLU A 52 17.41 4.59 0.28
CA GLU A 52 16.17 4.03 -0.26
C GLU A 52 16.38 3.53 -1.70
N ARG A 53 17.04 4.31 -2.52
CA ARG A 53 17.41 3.90 -3.88
C ARG A 53 18.39 2.72 -3.93
N GLU A 54 19.24 2.56 -2.94
CA GLU A 54 20.16 1.43 -2.80
C GLU A 54 19.46 0.17 -2.29
N ILE A 55 18.44 0.32 -1.43
CA ILE A 55 17.75 -0.82 -0.82
C ILE A 55 16.74 -1.48 -1.76
N ILE A 56 16.07 -0.70 -2.64
CA ILE A 56 15.08 -1.22 -3.58
C ILE A 56 15.65 -2.36 -4.44
N PRO A 57 16.80 -2.23 -5.11
CA PRO A 57 17.38 -3.34 -5.89
C PRO A 57 17.68 -4.60 -5.04
N ARG A 58 18.01 -4.42 -3.78
CA ARG A 58 18.28 -5.54 -2.86
C ARG A 58 16.99 -6.26 -2.47
N VAL A 59 15.91 -5.51 -2.21
CA VAL A 59 14.57 -6.07 -1.95
C VAL A 59 14.07 -6.84 -3.16
N LEU A 60 14.18 -6.27 -4.36
CA LEU A 60 13.76 -6.91 -5.61
C LEU A 60 14.53 -8.20 -5.87
N ARG A 61 15.84 -8.22 -5.60
CA ARG A 61 16.65 -9.45 -5.70
C ARG A 61 16.15 -10.52 -4.74
N LEU A 62 15.96 -10.17 -3.45
CA LEU A 62 15.45 -11.10 -2.44
C LEU A 62 14.07 -11.65 -2.86
N PHE A 63 13.17 -10.78 -3.32
CA PHE A 63 11.82 -11.18 -3.72
C PHE A 63 11.84 -12.11 -4.93
N ARG A 64 12.62 -11.79 -5.96
CA ARG A 64 12.80 -12.65 -7.12
C ARG A 64 13.35 -14.04 -6.75
N GLU A 65 14.38 -14.09 -5.91
CA GLU A 65 15.04 -15.33 -5.49
C GLU A 65 14.14 -16.22 -4.64
N GLN A 66 13.21 -15.63 -3.89
CA GLN A 66 12.33 -16.33 -2.96
C GLN A 66 10.89 -16.47 -3.46
N GLY A 67 10.59 -15.99 -4.67
CA GLY A 67 9.22 -16.03 -5.24
C GLY A 67 8.23 -15.21 -4.42
N ILE A 68 8.63 -14.03 -3.95
CA ILE A 68 7.77 -13.13 -3.19
C ILE A 68 7.07 -12.16 -4.14
N HIS A 69 5.76 -12.13 -4.06
CA HIS A 69 4.88 -11.22 -4.79
C HIS A 69 4.63 -9.97 -3.96
N ALA A 70 4.61 -8.81 -4.59
CA ALA A 70 4.30 -7.55 -3.92
C ALA A 70 3.69 -6.52 -4.87
N THR A 71 2.85 -5.65 -4.31
CA THR A 71 2.34 -4.43 -4.95
C THR A 71 3.16 -3.22 -4.49
N TRP A 72 3.65 -2.44 -5.44
CA TRP A 72 4.36 -1.18 -5.19
C TRP A 72 3.42 -0.02 -5.49
N ALA A 73 2.78 0.49 -4.45
CA ALA A 73 1.90 1.65 -4.54
C ALA A 73 2.75 2.90 -4.79
N THR A 74 2.75 3.38 -6.02
CA THR A 74 3.68 4.37 -6.53
C THR A 74 3.03 5.74 -6.67
N VAL A 75 3.66 6.77 -6.13
CA VAL A 75 3.26 8.16 -6.35
C VAL A 75 3.44 8.53 -7.83
N GLY A 76 2.39 9.05 -8.47
CA GLY A 76 2.39 9.34 -9.91
C GLY A 76 3.48 10.32 -10.35
N LEU A 77 3.83 11.29 -9.51
CA LEU A 77 4.94 12.21 -9.77
C LEU A 77 6.29 11.52 -9.96
N LEU A 78 6.48 10.29 -9.45
CA LEU A 78 7.73 9.52 -9.64
C LEU A 78 7.90 8.97 -11.06
N PHE A 79 6.82 8.86 -11.84
CA PHE A 79 6.88 8.46 -13.24
C PHE A 79 7.49 9.53 -14.16
N LEU A 80 7.47 10.80 -13.73
CA LEU A 80 8.00 11.89 -14.55
C LEU A 80 9.51 11.71 -14.77
N ARG A 81 9.94 11.95 -15.98
CA ARG A 81 11.36 11.83 -16.42
C ARG A 81 12.06 13.18 -16.40
N HIS A 82 11.28 14.24 -16.70
CA HIS A 82 11.77 15.60 -16.79
C HIS A 82 10.74 16.56 -16.20
N ARG A 83 11.22 17.69 -15.67
CA ARG A 83 10.36 18.73 -15.08
C ARG A 83 9.29 19.27 -16.05
N GLU A 84 9.60 19.34 -17.34
CA GLU A 84 8.67 19.79 -18.37
C GLU A 84 7.43 18.92 -18.48
N GLU A 85 7.54 17.62 -18.20
CA GLU A 85 6.41 16.68 -18.21
C GLU A 85 5.35 17.03 -17.15
N MET A 86 5.72 17.76 -16.10
CA MET A 86 4.78 18.19 -15.07
C MET A 86 3.62 18.99 -15.68
N ASN A 87 3.89 19.85 -16.65
CA ASN A 87 2.84 20.64 -17.32
C ASN A 87 1.85 19.79 -18.12
N VAL A 88 2.30 18.61 -18.59
CA VAL A 88 1.48 17.69 -19.38
C VAL A 88 0.57 16.83 -18.50
N TYR A 89 1.11 16.37 -17.36
CA TYR A 89 0.44 15.38 -16.51
C TYR A 89 -0.22 15.95 -15.26
N LEU A 90 -0.16 17.28 -15.04
CA LEU A 90 -0.87 17.88 -13.90
C LEU A 90 -2.35 17.49 -13.88
N PRO A 91 -2.93 17.29 -12.70
CA PRO A 91 -4.37 17.17 -12.55
C PRO A 91 -5.09 18.38 -13.14
N SER A 92 -6.24 18.18 -13.75
CA SER A 92 -7.08 19.27 -14.30
C SER A 92 -7.61 20.21 -13.21
N ARG A 93 -7.58 19.75 -11.96
CA ARG A 93 -7.99 20.49 -10.77
C ARG A 93 -7.02 20.18 -9.62
N LEU A 94 -6.56 21.21 -8.92
CA LEU A 94 -5.60 21.09 -7.82
C LEU A 94 -6.30 21.33 -6.48
N PRO A 95 -6.00 20.50 -5.44
CA PRO A 95 -6.59 20.69 -4.12
C PRO A 95 -6.10 22.01 -3.48
N ALA A 96 -7.03 22.72 -2.84
CA ALA A 96 -6.75 23.95 -2.10
C ALA A 96 -6.59 23.66 -0.60
N TYR A 97 -5.65 22.78 -0.23
CA TYR A 97 -5.42 22.42 1.17
C TYR A 97 -5.32 23.63 2.08
N ALA A 98 -6.03 23.59 3.22
CA ALA A 98 -5.95 24.63 4.24
C ALA A 98 -4.51 24.76 4.79
N ASP A 99 -3.81 23.64 4.96
CA ASP A 99 -2.36 23.63 5.21
C ASP A 99 -1.60 23.51 3.88
N ARG A 100 -1.04 24.62 3.43
CA ARG A 100 -0.30 24.72 2.16
C ARG A 100 0.92 23.79 2.08
N ALA A 101 1.49 23.36 3.20
CA ALA A 101 2.62 22.44 3.23
C ALA A 101 2.24 21.06 2.68
N LEU A 102 0.94 20.72 2.66
CA LEU A 102 0.45 19.44 2.11
C LEU A 102 0.45 19.40 0.58
N SER A 103 0.47 20.57 -0.09
CA SER A 103 0.47 20.66 -1.54
C SER A 103 1.89 20.48 -2.11
N PRO A 104 2.11 19.59 -3.09
CA PRO A 104 3.40 19.48 -3.79
C PRO A 104 3.59 20.61 -4.82
N TYR A 105 2.50 21.24 -5.27
CA TYR A 105 2.48 22.10 -6.44
C TYR A 105 3.33 23.38 -6.30
N PRO A 106 3.41 24.06 -5.14
CA PRO A 106 4.33 25.17 -4.99
C PRO A 106 5.79 24.83 -5.25
N ALA A 107 6.22 23.62 -4.84
CA ALA A 107 7.58 23.14 -5.11
C ALA A 107 7.75 22.76 -6.59
N LEU A 108 6.72 22.15 -7.21
CA LEU A 108 6.70 21.80 -8.63
C LEU A 108 6.83 23.05 -9.53
N PHE A 109 6.13 24.12 -9.22
CA PHE A 109 6.16 25.38 -9.99
C PHE A 109 7.36 26.28 -9.68
N SER A 110 8.09 25.99 -8.60
CA SER A 110 9.33 26.68 -8.30
C SER A 110 10.53 25.95 -8.94
N GLN A 111 11.67 26.61 -8.99
CA GLN A 111 12.91 25.98 -9.44
C GLN A 111 13.60 25.12 -8.36
N MET A 112 12.87 24.73 -7.31
CA MET A 112 13.44 23.94 -6.22
C MET A 112 13.62 22.45 -6.56
N ILE A 113 12.94 21.96 -7.59
CA ILE A 113 13.05 20.59 -8.08
C ILE A 113 13.98 20.58 -9.30
N GLY A 114 14.95 19.66 -9.32
CA GLY A 114 15.89 19.48 -10.43
C GLY A 114 15.21 19.11 -11.75
N GLU A 115 15.93 19.14 -12.86
CA GLU A 115 15.38 18.91 -14.19
C GLU A 115 14.96 17.45 -14.45
N ASN A 116 15.64 16.50 -13.80
CA ASN A 116 15.45 15.06 -14.04
C ASN A 116 16.01 14.21 -12.90
N GLU A 117 15.86 12.89 -13.00
CA GLU A 117 16.26 11.92 -12.00
C GLU A 117 17.76 11.96 -11.66
N THR A 118 18.63 12.29 -12.63
CA THR A 118 20.07 12.40 -12.40
C THR A 118 20.43 13.59 -11.51
N GLN A 119 19.73 14.71 -11.71
CA GLN A 119 19.95 15.94 -10.93
C GLN A 119 19.22 15.91 -9.59
N ASP A 120 18.06 15.25 -9.55
CA ASP A 120 17.20 15.19 -8.37
C ASP A 120 16.60 13.78 -8.14
N PRO A 121 17.42 12.87 -7.64
CA PRO A 121 16.98 11.49 -7.38
C PRO A 121 15.92 11.38 -6.25
N SER A 122 15.61 12.48 -5.59
CA SER A 122 14.62 12.51 -4.50
C SER A 122 13.18 12.67 -4.99
N HIS A 123 13.01 13.32 -6.14
CA HIS A 123 11.68 13.64 -6.69
C HIS A 123 11.32 12.81 -7.94
N TYR A 124 12.28 12.14 -8.55
CA TYR A 124 12.08 11.30 -9.72
C TYR A 124 12.45 9.85 -9.44
N GLY A 125 11.69 8.91 -9.98
CA GLY A 125 11.86 7.48 -9.72
C GLY A 125 11.64 6.57 -10.93
N SER A 126 11.59 7.12 -12.15
CA SER A 126 11.23 6.36 -13.35
C SER A 126 12.15 5.17 -13.62
N SER A 127 13.45 5.27 -13.30
CA SER A 127 14.39 4.16 -13.41
C SER A 127 14.08 3.03 -12.42
N LEU A 128 13.66 3.36 -11.20
CA LEU A 128 13.26 2.38 -10.18
C LEU A 128 11.93 1.73 -10.51
N ILE A 129 10.95 2.50 -11.01
CA ILE A 129 9.65 1.96 -11.46
C ILE A 129 9.87 0.89 -12.53
N ARG A 130 10.73 1.16 -13.52
CA ARG A 130 11.09 0.17 -14.56
C ARG A 130 11.74 -1.06 -13.95
N MET A 131 12.70 -0.90 -13.04
CA MET A 131 13.36 -2.01 -12.36
C MET A 131 12.36 -2.87 -11.56
N ILE A 132 11.40 -2.25 -10.90
CA ILE A 132 10.32 -2.95 -10.18
C ILE A 132 9.49 -3.76 -11.17
N ALA A 133 9.01 -3.13 -12.25
CA ALA A 133 8.15 -3.77 -13.24
C ALA A 133 8.83 -4.92 -14.00
N GLU A 134 10.15 -4.81 -14.25
CA GLU A 134 10.95 -5.87 -14.87
C GLU A 134 11.26 -7.04 -13.91
N THR A 135 11.01 -6.87 -12.61
CA THR A 135 11.24 -7.92 -11.63
C THR A 135 10.01 -8.85 -11.56
N PRO A 136 10.17 -10.16 -11.73
CA PRO A 136 9.05 -11.10 -11.63
C PRO A 136 8.26 -10.94 -10.34
N TYR A 137 6.93 -11.09 -10.44
CA TYR A 137 5.99 -11.05 -9.31
C TYR A 137 5.82 -9.69 -8.64
N GLN A 138 6.37 -8.61 -9.23
CA GLN A 138 6.17 -7.27 -8.73
C GLN A 138 5.12 -6.54 -9.59
N ARG A 139 4.16 -5.91 -8.93
CA ARG A 139 3.08 -5.12 -9.57
C ARG A 139 3.19 -3.66 -9.17
N ILE A 140 2.81 -2.79 -10.10
CA ILE A 140 2.74 -1.34 -9.85
C ILE A 140 1.28 -1.00 -9.58
N GLY A 141 0.99 -0.56 -8.36
CA GLY A 141 -0.26 0.10 -7.98
C GLY A 141 -0.07 1.60 -7.84
N THR A 142 -1.14 2.35 -7.53
CA THR A 142 -1.05 3.79 -7.31
C THR A 142 -1.02 4.18 -5.84
N HIS A 143 -0.25 5.21 -5.55
CA HIS A 143 -0.29 5.97 -4.28
C HIS A 143 -0.78 7.39 -4.54
N THR A 144 -1.76 7.55 -5.46
CA THR A 144 -2.25 8.78 -6.06
C THR A 144 -1.19 9.51 -6.89
N PHE A 145 -1.57 10.53 -7.67
CA PHE A 145 -0.58 11.27 -8.48
C PHE A 145 0.35 12.09 -7.61
N SER A 146 -0.22 12.87 -6.71
CA SER A 146 0.48 13.90 -5.94
C SER A 146 0.73 13.53 -4.47
N HIS A 147 0.57 12.27 -4.09
CA HIS A 147 0.48 11.84 -2.69
C HIS A 147 -0.68 12.58 -1.99
N TYR A 148 -1.89 12.40 -2.53
CA TYR A 148 -3.09 13.15 -2.18
C TYR A 148 -3.65 12.78 -0.80
N TYR A 149 -4.03 13.77 -0.01
CA TYR A 149 -4.55 13.58 1.35
C TYR A 149 -6.07 13.73 1.39
N CYS A 150 -6.79 12.61 1.45
CA CYS A 150 -8.25 12.58 1.34
C CYS A 150 -9.01 13.15 2.54
N LYS A 151 -8.40 13.18 3.74
CA LYS A 151 -9.07 13.66 4.98
C LYS A 151 -8.64 15.05 5.42
N GLU A 152 -7.73 15.68 4.70
CA GLU A 152 -7.28 17.03 5.04
C GLU A 152 -8.25 18.08 4.51
N ALA A 153 -8.37 19.20 5.21
CA ALA A 153 -9.27 20.27 4.83
C ALA A 153 -8.83 21.02 3.56
N GLY A 154 -9.79 21.44 2.74
CA GLY A 154 -9.53 22.23 1.52
C GLY A 154 -9.32 21.37 0.26
N GLN A 155 -9.87 20.17 0.25
CA GLN A 155 -9.96 19.31 -0.91
C GLN A 155 -11.35 18.65 -0.99
N ASP A 156 -11.74 18.15 -2.15
CA ASP A 156 -13.02 17.50 -2.39
C ASP A 156 -12.89 16.27 -3.34
N ALA A 157 -13.99 15.59 -3.61
CA ALA A 157 -14.02 14.41 -4.47
C ALA A 157 -13.60 14.73 -5.93
N ALA A 158 -13.88 15.93 -6.44
CA ALA A 158 -13.48 16.31 -7.78
C ALA A 158 -11.96 16.54 -7.88
N ASP A 159 -11.34 17.08 -6.82
CA ASP A 159 -9.89 17.20 -6.73
C ASP A 159 -9.24 15.82 -6.69
N PHE A 160 -9.81 14.88 -5.90
CA PHE A 160 -9.33 13.50 -5.84
C PHE A 160 -9.45 12.79 -7.19
N THR A 161 -10.59 12.92 -7.86
CA THR A 161 -10.82 12.33 -9.19
C THR A 161 -9.80 12.86 -10.19
N ALA A 162 -9.53 14.17 -10.21
CA ALA A 162 -8.53 14.77 -11.09
C ALA A 162 -7.11 14.26 -10.80
N ASP A 163 -6.75 14.11 -9.53
CA ASP A 163 -5.46 13.56 -9.11
C ASP A 163 -5.32 12.08 -9.54
N LEU A 164 -6.35 11.27 -9.30
CA LEU A 164 -6.35 9.85 -9.69
C LEU A 164 -6.25 9.68 -11.21
N GLN A 165 -7.00 10.47 -11.99
CA GLN A 165 -6.90 10.47 -13.46
C GLN A 165 -5.51 10.87 -13.94
N ALA A 166 -4.84 11.80 -13.26
CA ALA A 166 -3.45 12.15 -13.59
C ALA A 166 -2.49 10.98 -13.31
N ALA A 167 -2.70 10.24 -12.21
CA ALA A 167 -1.92 9.03 -11.93
C ALA A 167 -2.11 7.97 -13.02
N VAL A 168 -3.34 7.72 -13.45
CA VAL A 168 -3.64 6.77 -14.53
C VAL A 168 -2.95 7.20 -15.84
N ARG A 169 -3.15 8.46 -16.27
CA ARG A 169 -2.55 8.97 -17.52
C ARG A 169 -1.02 8.86 -17.56
N VAL A 170 -0.34 9.16 -16.45
CA VAL A 170 1.13 9.08 -16.44
C VAL A 170 1.63 7.63 -16.43
N ALA A 171 0.88 6.71 -15.82
CA ALA A 171 1.20 5.29 -15.82
C ALA A 171 0.93 4.65 -17.20
N GLU A 172 -0.20 4.98 -17.85
CA GLU A 172 -0.55 4.51 -19.19
C GLU A 172 0.51 4.90 -20.25
N ARG A 173 1.15 6.06 -20.12
CA ARG A 173 2.28 6.44 -20.98
C ARG A 173 3.39 5.39 -20.97
N ASP A 174 3.62 4.78 -19.82
CA ASP A 174 4.66 3.76 -19.62
C ASP A 174 4.08 2.34 -19.69
N GLU A 175 2.85 2.19 -20.25
CA GLU A 175 2.14 0.93 -20.47
C GLU A 175 1.76 0.17 -19.17
N PHE A 176 1.61 0.90 -18.06
CA PHE A 176 1.14 0.32 -16.80
C PHE A 176 -0.37 0.53 -16.61
N ALA A 177 -1.09 -0.58 -16.38
CA ALA A 177 -2.45 -0.54 -15.84
C ALA A 177 -2.39 -0.44 -14.32
N LEU A 178 -3.02 0.57 -13.74
CA LEU A 178 -3.14 0.73 -12.30
C LEU A 178 -4.44 0.09 -11.83
N GLU A 179 -4.37 -1.07 -11.19
CA GLU A 179 -5.54 -1.83 -10.73
C GLU A 179 -5.73 -1.80 -9.21
N SER A 180 -4.75 -1.29 -8.48
CA SER A 180 -4.81 -1.16 -7.02
C SER A 180 -4.38 0.21 -6.54
N ILE A 181 -4.93 0.63 -5.38
CA ILE A 181 -4.57 1.89 -4.73
C ILE A 181 -4.24 1.69 -3.26
N VAL A 182 -3.26 2.43 -2.80
CA VAL A 182 -3.02 2.70 -1.39
C VAL A 182 -3.21 4.19 -1.15
N PHE A 183 -4.09 4.53 -0.23
CA PHE A 183 -4.34 5.93 0.13
C PHE A 183 -3.18 6.49 0.97
N PRO A 184 -2.59 7.65 0.62
CA PRO A 184 -1.57 8.29 1.43
C PRO A 184 -1.98 8.45 2.90
N ARG A 185 -1.07 8.12 3.81
CA ARG A 185 -1.34 8.06 5.27
C ARG A 185 -2.48 7.12 5.66
N ASN A 186 -2.86 6.21 4.80
CA ASN A 186 -4.03 5.35 4.98
C ASN A 186 -5.32 6.17 5.27
N GLN A 187 -5.42 7.36 4.70
CA GLN A 187 -6.58 8.26 4.83
C GLN A 187 -7.66 7.83 3.83
N LEU A 188 -8.40 6.79 4.17
CA LEU A 188 -9.53 6.32 3.38
C LEU A 188 -10.75 7.22 3.59
N ARG A 189 -11.42 7.61 2.49
CA ARG A 189 -12.77 8.20 2.47
C ARG A 189 -13.70 7.30 1.66
N GLU A 190 -14.76 6.84 2.30
CA GLU A 190 -15.73 5.91 1.68
C GLU A 190 -16.46 6.55 0.49
N ASP A 191 -16.77 7.85 0.58
CA ASP A 191 -17.40 8.61 -0.48
C ASP A 191 -16.54 8.77 -1.76
N TYR A 192 -15.23 8.45 -1.69
CA TYR A 192 -14.32 8.47 -2.84
C TYR A 192 -14.17 7.10 -3.52
N LEU A 193 -14.66 6.01 -2.91
CA LEU A 193 -14.47 4.66 -3.44
C LEU A 193 -15.14 4.47 -4.81
N GLN A 194 -16.25 5.16 -5.07
CA GLN A 194 -16.94 5.11 -6.38
C GLN A 194 -16.07 5.63 -7.53
N GLU A 195 -15.15 6.56 -7.24
CA GLU A 195 -14.26 7.12 -8.26
C GLU A 195 -13.15 6.13 -8.66
N LEU A 196 -12.84 5.15 -7.79
CA LEU A 196 -11.83 4.13 -8.05
C LEU A 196 -12.24 3.22 -9.21
N GLY A 197 -13.47 2.69 -9.18
CA GLY A 197 -13.99 1.81 -10.25
C GLY A 197 -14.00 2.51 -11.62
N LYS A 198 -14.39 3.80 -11.66
CA LYS A 198 -14.35 4.62 -12.90
C LYS A 198 -12.92 4.79 -13.45
N ALA A 199 -11.92 4.70 -12.62
CA ALA A 199 -10.51 4.80 -12.99
C ALA A 199 -9.84 3.43 -13.25
N GLY A 200 -10.62 2.32 -13.25
CA GLY A 200 -10.10 0.97 -13.44
C GLY A 200 -9.43 0.35 -12.21
N ILE A 201 -9.54 0.99 -11.05
CA ILE A 201 -8.98 0.47 -9.79
C ILE A 201 -9.93 -0.57 -9.21
N ARG A 202 -9.44 -1.80 -9.05
CA ARG A 202 -10.21 -2.98 -8.62
C ARG A 202 -10.04 -3.31 -7.15
N SER A 203 -8.96 -2.83 -6.52
CA SER A 203 -8.71 -3.08 -5.09
C SER A 203 -8.03 -1.90 -4.41
N TYR A 204 -8.22 -1.80 -3.10
CA TYR A 204 -7.53 -0.81 -2.27
C TYR A 204 -7.06 -1.40 -0.94
N ARG A 205 -5.97 -0.85 -0.40
CA ARG A 205 -5.53 -1.19 0.96
C ARG A 205 -6.36 -0.41 1.98
N GLY A 206 -7.24 -1.12 2.71
CA GLY A 206 -7.97 -0.58 3.83
C GLY A 206 -7.17 -0.58 5.14
N ASN A 207 -7.80 -0.05 6.19
CA ASN A 207 -7.25 -0.05 7.54
C ASN A 207 -7.78 -1.23 8.34
N PRO A 208 -7.02 -1.73 9.34
CA PRO A 208 -7.54 -2.70 10.30
C PRO A 208 -8.78 -2.13 11.02
N ASP A 209 -9.81 -2.94 11.19
CA ASP A 209 -11.00 -2.55 11.96
C ASP A 209 -10.70 -2.58 13.47
N HIS A 210 -9.89 -1.63 13.89
CA HIS A 210 -9.54 -1.42 15.30
C HIS A 210 -9.39 0.08 15.59
N PRO A 211 -9.83 0.59 16.75
CA PRO A 211 -9.80 2.02 17.08
C PRO A 211 -8.42 2.68 16.96
N LEU A 212 -7.34 1.92 17.11
CA LEU A 212 -5.99 2.43 16.94
C LEU A 212 -5.65 2.76 15.47
N TYR A 213 -6.30 2.08 14.49
CA TYR A 213 -5.86 2.11 13.08
C TYR A 213 -6.95 2.56 12.09
N ARG A 214 -8.24 2.36 12.42
CA ARG A 214 -9.39 2.60 11.52
C ARG A 214 -9.35 3.95 10.78
N ASP A 215 -8.95 5.03 11.46
CA ASP A 215 -8.97 6.38 10.88
C ASP A 215 -7.73 6.71 10.02
N GLY A 216 -6.79 5.78 9.89
CA GLY A 216 -5.48 6.05 9.27
C GLY A 216 -4.54 6.81 10.20
N TYR A 217 -3.56 7.52 9.61
CA TYR A 217 -2.54 8.26 10.35
C TYR A 217 -2.72 9.77 10.18
N SER A 218 -2.67 10.50 11.29
CA SER A 218 -2.70 11.96 11.30
C SER A 218 -1.53 12.53 12.10
N ARG A 219 -1.05 13.72 11.67
CA ARG A 219 -0.08 14.50 12.46
C ARG A 219 -0.64 14.92 13.82
N HIS A 220 -1.96 15.03 13.91
CA HIS A 220 -2.70 15.45 15.09
C HIS A 220 -3.11 14.28 15.99
N ASP A 221 -2.69 13.04 15.68
CA ASP A 221 -2.96 11.90 16.56
C ASP A 221 -2.40 12.16 17.97
N PRO A 222 -3.20 11.98 19.03
CA PRO A 222 -2.77 12.24 20.40
C PRO A 222 -1.64 11.30 20.84
N LEU A 223 -0.74 11.79 21.69
CA LEU A 223 0.40 11.02 22.17
C LEU A 223 0.06 9.62 22.70
N PRO A 224 -1.03 9.41 23.47
CA PRO A 224 -1.41 8.07 23.93
C PRO A 224 -1.69 7.11 22.76
N LYS A 225 -2.41 7.55 21.72
CA LYS A 225 -2.69 6.73 20.52
C LYS A 225 -1.40 6.36 19.80
N ARG A 226 -0.48 7.30 19.64
CA ARG A 226 0.85 7.08 19.05
C ARG A 226 1.69 6.10 19.87
N LEU A 227 1.67 6.21 21.20
CA LEU A 227 2.37 5.30 22.10
C LEU A 227 1.78 3.89 22.07
N LEU A 228 0.44 3.77 22.07
CA LEU A 228 -0.21 2.46 21.97
C LEU A 228 0.11 1.76 20.65
N ARG A 229 0.12 2.49 19.51
CA ARG A 229 0.57 1.93 18.21
C ARG A 229 2.03 1.49 18.25
N LEU A 230 2.89 2.24 18.97
CA LEU A 230 4.28 1.84 19.15
C LEU A 230 4.38 0.55 19.96
N LEU A 231 3.69 0.44 21.08
CA LEU A 231 3.67 -0.76 21.91
C LEU A 231 3.06 -1.95 21.18
N ASP A 232 2.00 -1.73 20.42
CA ASP A 232 1.37 -2.76 19.61
C ASP A 232 2.29 -3.39 18.57
N THR A 233 3.29 -2.64 18.08
CA THR A 233 4.33 -3.18 17.19
C THR A 233 5.12 -4.34 17.82
N TYR A 234 5.20 -4.38 19.14
CA TYR A 234 6.00 -5.35 19.90
C TYR A 234 5.15 -6.35 20.69
N LEU A 235 3.98 -5.94 21.20
CA LEU A 235 3.24 -6.68 22.22
C LEU A 235 1.89 -7.26 21.75
N ASN A 236 1.51 -7.05 20.48
CA ASN A 236 0.24 -7.54 19.92
C ASN A 236 -1.00 -7.16 20.78
N LEU A 237 -1.16 -5.87 21.06
CA LEU A 237 -2.26 -5.38 21.90
C LEU A 237 -3.59 -5.34 21.15
N SER A 238 -3.56 -5.13 19.83
CA SER A 238 -4.74 -4.95 18.99
C SER A 238 -5.18 -6.20 18.22
N GLY A 239 -4.44 -7.30 18.33
CA GLY A 239 -4.68 -8.51 17.55
C GLY A 239 -3.81 -8.62 16.30
N TYR A 240 -3.96 -9.71 15.54
CA TYR A 240 -3.14 -9.98 14.35
C TYR A 240 -3.68 -9.29 13.09
N HIS A 241 -4.91 -8.79 13.11
CA HIS A 241 -5.59 -8.17 11.97
C HIS A 241 -5.54 -9.02 10.68
N THR A 242 -5.50 -10.34 10.85
CA THR A 242 -5.65 -11.26 9.74
C THR A 242 -7.13 -11.39 9.42
N TYR A 243 -7.47 -11.49 8.15
CA TYR A 243 -8.86 -11.55 7.69
C TYR A 243 -9.06 -12.69 6.69
N VAL A 244 -10.31 -13.01 6.44
CA VAL A 244 -10.74 -13.98 5.44
C VAL A 244 -11.30 -13.19 4.27
N PRO A 245 -10.91 -13.48 3.02
CA PRO A 245 -11.54 -12.86 1.86
C PRO A 245 -13.04 -13.12 1.88
N GLY A 246 -13.83 -12.13 1.56
CA GLY A 246 -15.27 -12.28 1.43
C GLY A 246 -16.11 -11.80 2.61
N THR A 247 -15.69 -11.95 3.86
CA THR A 247 -16.51 -11.54 5.01
C THR A 247 -16.42 -10.06 5.36
N GLU A 248 -15.29 -9.42 5.03
CA GLU A 248 -15.03 -7.99 5.30
C GLU A 248 -14.93 -7.17 3.99
N LEU A 249 -14.99 -7.85 2.84
CA LEU A 249 -14.65 -7.26 1.53
C LEU A 249 -15.87 -6.73 0.79
N LEU A 250 -17.03 -7.25 1.07
CA LEU A 250 -18.28 -6.92 0.41
C LEU A 250 -19.23 -6.36 1.44
N ASN A 251 -19.30 -5.04 1.57
CA ASN A 251 -20.40 -4.42 2.25
C ASN A 251 -21.58 -4.33 1.25
N PRO A 252 -22.66 -5.12 1.40
CA PRO A 252 -23.79 -5.09 0.48
C PRO A 252 -24.46 -3.73 0.34
N LYS A 253 -24.18 -2.80 1.27
CA LYS A 253 -24.67 -1.41 1.23
C LYS A 253 -23.94 -0.53 0.22
N ASP A 254 -22.77 -0.96 -0.25
CA ASP A 254 -21.96 -0.21 -1.22
C ASP A 254 -22.35 -0.54 -2.67
N TYR A 255 -23.23 -1.55 -2.90
CA TYR A 255 -23.78 -1.91 -4.20
C TYR A 255 -24.96 -0.99 -4.58
N GLY A 256 -24.65 0.20 -4.99
CA GLY A 256 -25.69 1.22 -5.24
C GLY A 256 -26.18 1.37 -6.67
N ARG A 257 -25.63 0.67 -7.68
CA ARG A 257 -26.15 0.66 -9.06
C ARG A 257 -25.76 -0.60 -9.80
N GLU A 258 -26.68 -1.16 -10.57
CA GLU A 258 -26.45 -2.23 -11.53
C GLU A 258 -25.25 -1.93 -12.43
N GLY A 259 -24.17 -2.71 -12.33
CA GLY A 259 -23.00 -2.63 -13.20
C GLY A 259 -21.68 -2.17 -12.58
N ASP A 260 -21.66 -1.51 -11.42
CA ASP A 260 -20.42 -1.04 -10.80
C ASP A 260 -20.01 -1.99 -9.65
N ILE A 261 -19.03 -2.84 -9.90
CA ILE A 261 -18.41 -3.66 -8.84
C ILE A 261 -17.54 -2.72 -8.02
N PRO A 262 -17.82 -2.53 -6.70
CA PRO A 262 -16.97 -1.69 -5.87
C PRO A 262 -15.57 -2.31 -5.73
N PRO A 263 -14.52 -1.49 -5.63
CA PRO A 263 -13.18 -2.02 -5.47
C PRO A 263 -13.04 -2.80 -4.15
N LEU A 264 -12.32 -3.92 -4.23
CA LEU A 264 -12.13 -4.86 -3.14
C LEU A 264 -11.29 -4.24 -2.02
N ASN A 265 -11.79 -4.27 -0.79
CA ASN A 265 -11.02 -3.84 0.37
C ASN A 265 -10.04 -4.95 0.80
N LEU A 266 -8.75 -4.65 0.81
CA LEU A 266 -7.68 -5.55 1.27
C LEU A 266 -6.98 -4.95 2.51
N PRO A 267 -7.56 -5.07 3.72
CA PRO A 267 -7.06 -4.40 4.91
C PRO A 267 -5.60 -4.74 5.22
N ALA A 268 -4.84 -3.75 5.64
CA ALA A 268 -3.50 -3.98 6.17
C ALA A 268 -3.57 -4.75 7.50
N SER A 269 -2.68 -5.73 7.71
CA SER A 269 -2.56 -6.39 9.02
C SER A 269 -1.52 -5.72 9.90
N GLN A 270 -0.38 -5.33 9.33
CA GLN A 270 0.70 -4.76 10.12
C GLN A 270 1.63 -3.87 9.31
N PHE A 271 2.07 -2.77 9.94
CA PHE A 271 3.16 -1.94 9.45
C PHE A 271 4.52 -2.52 9.84
N PHE A 272 5.43 -2.64 8.88
CA PHE A 272 6.83 -2.97 9.15
C PHE A 272 7.55 -1.71 9.66
N ARG A 273 7.61 -1.57 10.98
CA ARG A 273 8.28 -0.44 11.61
C ARG A 273 9.81 -0.56 11.51
N SER A 274 10.49 0.55 11.25
CA SER A 274 11.97 0.60 11.26
C SER A 274 12.54 0.31 12.64
N TYR A 275 13.78 -0.19 12.67
CA TYR A 275 14.59 -0.34 13.87
C TYR A 275 14.75 0.99 14.60
N ALA A 276 14.61 0.97 15.90
CA ALA A 276 14.89 2.10 16.77
C ALA A 276 15.92 1.71 17.82
N ARG A 277 17.07 2.41 17.84
CA ARG A 277 18.18 2.10 18.79
C ARG A 277 17.75 2.12 20.26
N SER A 278 16.83 3.04 20.62
CA SER A 278 16.24 3.13 21.95
C SER A 278 15.41 1.91 22.34
N LEU A 279 14.90 1.16 21.38
CA LEU A 279 14.04 -0.02 21.56
C LEU A 279 14.74 -1.33 21.18
N ARG A 280 16.09 -1.33 21.08
CA ARG A 280 16.88 -2.49 20.63
C ARG A 280 16.61 -3.78 21.39
N LEU A 281 16.25 -3.69 22.67
CA LEU A 281 15.95 -4.86 23.51
C LEU A 281 14.60 -5.51 23.15
N LEU A 282 13.72 -4.79 22.44
CA LEU A 282 12.41 -5.27 22.04
C LEU A 282 12.39 -5.87 20.61
N GLU A 283 13.53 -5.85 19.89
CA GLU A 283 13.59 -6.31 18.49
C GLU A 283 13.18 -7.78 18.32
N ALA A 284 13.49 -8.64 19.29
CA ALA A 284 13.06 -10.02 19.29
C ALA A 284 11.52 -10.14 19.36
N LEU A 285 10.85 -9.23 20.09
CA LEU A 285 9.37 -9.17 20.17
C LEU A 285 8.77 -8.69 18.86
N ARG A 286 9.39 -7.71 18.18
CA ARG A 286 8.95 -7.22 16.87
C ARG A 286 8.88 -8.37 15.85
N PHE A 287 9.96 -9.15 15.72
CA PHE A 287 9.94 -10.32 14.84
C PHE A 287 8.93 -11.38 15.30
N ARG A 288 8.89 -11.66 16.62
CA ARG A 288 7.94 -12.65 17.17
C ARG A 288 6.49 -12.30 16.84
N ARG A 289 6.12 -11.02 16.92
CA ARG A 289 4.77 -10.58 16.59
C ARG A 289 4.42 -10.85 15.12
N ILE A 290 5.29 -10.44 14.18
CA ILE A 290 5.12 -10.69 12.75
C ILE A 290 5.02 -12.19 12.49
N ARG A 291 5.99 -12.97 12.99
CA ARG A 291 6.04 -14.42 12.83
C ARG A 291 4.77 -15.11 13.33
N ASN A 292 4.28 -14.72 14.50
CA ASN A 292 3.09 -15.33 15.09
C ASN A 292 1.82 -14.98 14.29
N ALA A 293 1.70 -13.75 13.79
CA ALA A 293 0.59 -13.33 12.94
C ALA A 293 0.58 -14.09 11.60
N MET A 294 1.74 -14.22 10.94
CA MET A 294 1.90 -15.02 9.72
C MET A 294 1.56 -16.49 9.96
N THR A 295 2.07 -17.08 11.06
CA THR A 295 1.77 -18.48 11.41
C THR A 295 0.28 -18.68 11.69
N TYR A 296 -0.36 -17.71 12.37
CA TYR A 296 -1.81 -17.76 12.59
C TYR A 296 -2.57 -17.72 11.26
N ALA A 297 -2.21 -16.79 10.37
CA ALA A 297 -2.82 -16.70 9.05
C ALA A 297 -2.67 -17.98 8.24
N ALA A 298 -1.47 -18.56 8.19
CA ALA A 298 -1.22 -19.83 7.49
C ALA A 298 -2.07 -20.99 8.04
N LYS A 299 -2.10 -21.16 9.38
CA LYS A 299 -2.85 -22.24 10.05
C LYS A 299 -4.36 -22.13 9.89
N HIS A 300 -4.88 -20.88 9.85
CA HIS A 300 -6.32 -20.60 9.81
C HIS A 300 -6.78 -20.15 8.41
N ARG A 301 -5.93 -20.34 7.38
CA ARG A 301 -6.26 -20.02 5.99
C ARG A 301 -6.76 -18.56 5.84
N ARG A 302 -6.03 -17.62 6.41
CA ARG A 302 -6.36 -16.19 6.42
C ARG A 302 -5.34 -15.39 5.63
N ILE A 303 -5.65 -14.15 5.34
CA ILE A 303 -4.73 -13.20 4.74
C ILE A 303 -3.97 -12.48 5.85
N TYR A 304 -2.65 -12.38 5.69
CA TYR A 304 -1.79 -11.49 6.46
C TYR A 304 -1.14 -10.49 5.51
N HIS A 305 -1.47 -9.21 5.65
CA HIS A 305 -1.02 -8.12 4.79
C HIS A 305 -0.01 -7.22 5.51
N LEU A 306 1.27 -7.35 5.14
CA LEU A 306 2.38 -6.56 5.67
C LEU A 306 2.68 -5.40 4.73
N TRP A 307 2.92 -4.19 5.28
CA TRP A 307 3.21 -3.03 4.47
C TRP A 307 4.30 -2.13 5.07
N TRP A 308 5.01 -1.40 4.22
CA TRP A 308 6.05 -0.44 4.61
C TRP A 308 6.42 0.51 3.47
N HIS A 309 7.29 1.48 3.78
CA HIS A 309 7.96 2.31 2.76
C HIS A 309 9.41 1.80 2.58
N PRO A 310 10.02 1.88 1.39
CA PRO A 310 11.40 1.42 1.18
C PRO A 310 12.40 2.02 2.18
N TYR A 311 12.23 3.29 2.57
CA TYR A 311 13.10 3.91 3.58
C TYR A 311 13.04 3.23 4.96
N ASN A 312 12.00 2.47 5.26
CA ASN A 312 11.95 1.70 6.51
C ASN A 312 13.03 0.60 6.57
N LEU A 313 13.54 0.20 5.42
CA LEU A 313 14.61 -0.80 5.32
C LEU A 313 15.99 -0.18 5.19
N ALA A 314 16.09 1.13 4.97
CA ALA A 314 17.31 1.84 4.61
C ALA A 314 18.19 2.21 5.82
N ASP A 315 18.18 1.41 6.88
CA ASP A 315 19.04 1.65 8.03
C ASP A 315 20.53 1.34 7.73
N PRO A 316 21.48 2.16 8.24
CA PRO A 316 22.89 2.04 7.90
C PRO A 316 23.51 0.69 8.24
N GLU A 317 22.98 0.01 9.25
CA GLU A 317 23.51 -1.26 9.76
C GLU A 317 22.83 -2.48 9.08
N GLY A 318 21.86 -2.26 8.20
CA GLY A 318 21.12 -3.31 7.49
C GLY A 318 20.28 -4.22 8.38
N ARG A 319 19.93 -3.76 9.59
CA ARG A 319 19.17 -4.56 10.56
C ARG A 319 17.73 -4.81 10.09
N ASN A 320 17.13 -3.80 9.49
CA ASN A 320 15.77 -3.94 8.95
C ASN A 320 15.73 -4.88 7.76
N PHE A 321 16.73 -4.83 6.88
CA PHE A 321 16.83 -5.77 5.78
C PHE A 321 17.01 -7.21 6.28
N LYS A 322 17.88 -7.43 7.28
CA LYS A 322 18.02 -8.75 7.93
C LYS A 322 16.72 -9.24 8.58
N LEU A 323 15.90 -8.32 9.11
CA LEU A 323 14.57 -8.68 9.60
C LEU A 323 13.66 -9.11 8.45
N LEU A 324 13.69 -8.42 7.32
CA LEU A 324 12.93 -8.81 6.13
C LEU A 324 13.36 -10.20 5.64
N GLU A 325 14.67 -10.49 5.56
CA GLU A 325 15.17 -11.83 5.21
C GLU A 325 14.63 -12.93 6.14
N ARG A 326 14.55 -12.65 7.44
CA ARG A 326 13.97 -13.58 8.43
C ARG A 326 12.46 -13.77 8.24
N ILE A 327 11.73 -12.71 7.87
CA ILE A 327 10.29 -12.78 7.57
C ILE A 327 10.07 -13.63 6.32
N VAL A 328 10.83 -13.38 5.26
CA VAL A 328 10.77 -14.15 4.01
C VAL A 328 11.13 -15.63 4.24
N SER A 329 12.19 -15.90 5.02
CA SER A 329 12.54 -17.27 5.40
C SER A 329 11.42 -17.96 6.19
N HIS A 330 10.73 -17.23 7.07
CA HIS A 330 9.58 -17.77 7.79
C HIS A 330 8.39 -18.02 6.86
N TYR A 331 8.14 -17.14 5.90
CA TYR A 331 7.14 -17.36 4.85
C TYR A 331 7.44 -18.67 4.07
N LYS A 332 8.67 -18.89 3.63
CA LYS A 332 9.06 -20.14 2.94
C LYS A 332 8.79 -21.39 3.78
N HIS A 333 9.00 -21.31 5.08
CA HIS A 333 8.60 -22.39 5.99
C HIS A 333 7.08 -22.61 6.01
N LEU A 334 6.28 -21.52 6.05
CA LEU A 334 4.82 -21.61 6.05
C LEU A 334 4.26 -22.06 4.70
N GLU A 335 4.89 -21.68 3.60
CA GLU A 335 4.57 -22.16 2.25
C GLU A 335 4.69 -23.69 2.19
N ILE A 336 5.81 -24.25 2.65
CA ILE A 336 6.05 -25.71 2.65
C ILE A 336 5.11 -26.43 3.64
N THR A 337 4.87 -25.84 4.81
CA THR A 337 4.17 -26.54 5.91
C THR A 337 2.65 -26.46 5.80
N TYR A 338 2.13 -25.34 5.31
CA TYR A 338 0.69 -25.04 5.30
C TYR A 338 0.15 -24.65 3.91
N GLY A 339 0.99 -24.66 2.87
CA GLY A 339 0.60 -24.21 1.55
C GLY A 339 0.30 -22.70 1.46
N MET A 340 0.87 -21.88 2.37
CA MET A 340 0.65 -20.42 2.32
C MET A 340 1.19 -19.84 1.02
N ARG A 341 0.43 -18.97 0.34
CA ARG A 341 0.85 -18.33 -0.91
C ARG A 341 1.26 -16.89 -0.70
N SER A 342 2.23 -16.43 -1.50
CA SER A 342 2.50 -15.00 -1.66
C SER A 342 1.66 -14.44 -2.80
N ALA A 343 1.09 -13.25 -2.62
CA ALA A 343 0.33 -12.56 -3.66
C ALA A 343 0.49 -11.03 -3.54
N GLY A 344 0.50 -10.33 -4.67
CA GLY A 344 0.23 -8.89 -4.73
C GLY A 344 -1.26 -8.61 -4.51
N MET A 345 -1.62 -7.32 -4.37
CA MET A 345 -3.03 -6.92 -4.19
C MET A 345 -3.87 -7.27 -5.42
N GLU A 346 -3.31 -7.05 -6.62
CA GLU A 346 -3.95 -7.35 -7.91
C GLU A 346 -4.21 -8.85 -8.07
N GLU A 347 -3.18 -9.65 -7.81
CA GLU A 347 -3.27 -11.12 -7.93
C GLU A 347 -4.24 -11.72 -6.91
N LEU A 348 -4.28 -11.16 -5.70
CA LEU A 348 -5.27 -11.57 -4.71
C LEU A 348 -6.68 -11.18 -5.14
N CYS A 349 -6.84 -10.00 -5.75
CA CYS A 349 -8.12 -9.56 -6.32
C CYS A 349 -8.57 -10.51 -7.43
N ASP A 350 -7.69 -10.85 -8.39
CA ASP A 350 -7.97 -11.80 -9.46
C ASP A 350 -8.36 -13.19 -8.91
N TRP A 351 -7.66 -13.64 -7.89
CA TRP A 351 -7.93 -14.92 -7.27
C TRP A 351 -9.31 -14.93 -6.58
N ILE A 352 -9.68 -13.87 -5.87
CA ILE A 352 -10.99 -13.75 -5.21
C ILE A 352 -12.10 -13.64 -6.27
N MET A 353 -11.93 -12.80 -7.28
CA MET A 353 -12.92 -12.60 -8.34
C MET A 353 -13.04 -13.81 -9.29
N GLY A 354 -11.92 -14.49 -9.58
CA GLY A 354 -11.91 -15.68 -10.45
C GLY A 354 -12.57 -16.90 -9.85
N GLN A 355 -12.64 -17.02 -8.52
CA GLN A 355 -13.40 -18.06 -7.85
C GLN A 355 -14.94 -17.88 -8.00
N GLU A 356 -15.38 -16.63 -8.26
CA GLU A 356 -16.78 -16.32 -8.53
C GLU A 356 -17.25 -16.88 -9.88
N GLU A 357 -16.37 -16.96 -10.89
CA GLU A 357 -16.70 -17.48 -12.22
C GLU A 357 -16.74 -19.02 -12.27
N GLU A 358 -15.94 -19.73 -11.45
CA GLU A 358 -15.93 -21.20 -11.39
C GLU A 358 -17.06 -21.78 -10.53
N GLY A 359 -17.70 -20.97 -9.68
CA GLY A 359 -18.81 -21.35 -8.80
C GLY A 359 -20.22 -21.19 -9.42
N ASN A 360 -20.33 -20.65 -10.62
CA ASN A 360 -21.55 -20.54 -11.43
C ASN A 360 -21.56 -21.61 -12.53
#